data_f61618d855a473054f81abb30068bac6
#
_entry.id   f61618d855a473054f81abb30068bac6
#
_cell.length_a   1.000
_cell.length_b   1.000
_cell.length_c   1.000
_cell.angle_alpha   90.00
_cell.angle_beta   90.00
_cell.angle_gamma   90.00
#
_symmetry.space_group_name_H-M   'P 1'
#
loop_
_entity.id
_entity.type
_entity.pdbx_description
1 polymer ?
#
loop_
_entity_poly.entity_id
_entity_poly.type
_entity_poly.pdbx_seq_one_letter_code
_entity_poly.pdbx_strand_id
1 'polypeptide(L)'
;FFIPFELFLFSYGVLGPLHYLTEIGWLHKKNYFTKGKYDFIFLTVICVALFYYTFYPPKDHLLVANLIAFAFFVSLIFVFIKDWLYRIVLVILTVIAIGFINNLNNYFIWLGIFLPTIIHVFIFTWLFMLYGVLKEKSVSGFLSVIVLIICAASFFVIQPSGLNYIVNDTIKINYHMFDL
;
A
#
# COMPACT_ATOMS: atom_id res chain seq x y z
N PHE A 1 15.49 -5.90 19.27
CA PHE A 1 15.29 -4.70 18.45
C PHE A 1 16.06 -3.54 19.11
N PHE A 2 17.25 -3.18 18.56
CA PHE A 2 18.08 -2.11 19.13
C PHE A 2 17.67 -0.72 18.61
N ILE A 3 17.19 -0.62 17.36
CA ILE A 3 16.85 0.62 16.68
C ILE A 3 15.60 0.45 15.79
N PRO A 4 14.44 0.10 16.35
CA PRO A 4 13.27 -0.25 15.54
C PRO A 4 12.71 0.93 14.76
N PHE A 5 12.75 2.14 15.33
CA PHE A 5 12.20 3.34 14.72
C PHE A 5 13.06 3.86 13.57
N GLU A 6 14.37 3.93 13.78
CA GLU A 6 15.33 4.36 12.76
C GLU A 6 15.34 3.39 11.58
N LEU A 7 15.23 2.07 11.85
CA LEU A 7 15.11 1.05 10.82
C LEU A 7 13.81 1.20 10.03
N PHE A 8 12.72 1.53 10.71
CA PHE A 8 11.43 1.83 10.07
C PHE A 8 11.54 3.05 9.16
N LEU A 9 12.11 4.17 9.64
CA LEU A 9 12.31 5.37 8.85
C LEU A 9 13.21 5.12 7.63
N PHE A 10 14.30 4.38 7.79
CA PHE A 10 15.19 4.01 6.68
C PHE A 10 14.45 3.16 5.66
N SER A 11 13.67 2.18 6.09
CA SER A 11 12.88 1.34 5.20
C SER A 11 11.86 2.14 4.40
N TYR A 12 11.16 3.06 5.05
CA TYR A 12 10.16 3.90 4.39
C TYR A 12 10.77 5.02 3.54
N GLY A 13 11.82 5.69 4.03
CA GLY A 13 12.41 6.83 3.36
C GLY A 13 13.37 6.48 2.23
N VAL A 14 14.00 5.31 2.27
CA VAL A 14 15.03 4.92 1.29
C VAL A 14 14.63 3.66 0.54
N LEU A 15 14.40 2.55 1.25
CA LEU A 15 14.16 1.26 0.60
C LEU A 15 12.81 1.23 -0.14
N GLY A 16 11.76 1.85 0.43
CA GLY A 16 10.44 1.95 -0.19
C GLY A 16 10.49 2.63 -1.56
N PRO A 17 10.96 3.89 -1.66
CA PRO A 17 11.11 4.58 -2.94
C PRO A 17 11.97 3.83 -3.95
N LEU A 18 13.09 3.25 -3.55
CA LEU A 18 13.95 2.44 -4.43
C LEU A 18 13.22 1.20 -4.96
N HIS A 19 12.48 0.52 -4.11
CA HIS A 19 11.66 -0.63 -4.51
C HIS A 19 10.61 -0.23 -5.54
N TYR A 20 9.84 0.83 -5.29
CA TYR A 20 8.81 1.31 -6.22
C TYR A 20 9.38 1.75 -7.56
N LEU A 21 10.53 2.46 -7.59
CA LEU A 21 11.18 2.86 -8.82
C LEU A 21 11.62 1.65 -9.65
N THR A 22 12.15 0.62 -9.00
CA THR A 22 12.55 -0.63 -9.66
C THR A 22 11.32 -1.36 -10.20
N GLU A 23 10.25 -1.44 -9.44
CA GLU A 23 8.99 -2.07 -9.83
C GLU A 23 8.34 -1.37 -11.02
N ILE A 24 8.26 -0.03 -10.98
CA ILE A 24 7.73 0.77 -12.09
C ILE A 24 8.55 0.54 -13.37
N GLY A 25 9.88 0.54 -13.27
CA GLY A 25 10.75 0.27 -14.40
C GLY A 25 10.53 -1.12 -15.01
N TRP A 26 10.31 -2.14 -14.18
CA TRP A 26 10.03 -3.49 -14.62
C TRP A 26 8.64 -3.63 -15.24
N LEU A 27 7.61 -3.08 -14.61
CA LEU A 27 6.23 -3.06 -15.10
C LEU A 27 6.14 -2.35 -16.47
N HIS A 28 6.90 -1.25 -16.64
CA HIS A 28 6.96 -0.52 -17.91
C HIS A 28 7.51 -1.41 -19.02
N LYS A 29 8.61 -2.14 -18.78
CA LYS A 29 9.19 -3.07 -19.77
C LYS A 29 8.24 -4.21 -20.14
N LYS A 30 7.33 -4.58 -19.24
CA LYS A 30 6.37 -5.69 -19.43
C LYS A 30 5.01 -5.21 -19.94
N ASN A 31 4.80 -3.91 -20.13
CA ASN A 31 3.51 -3.31 -20.51
C ASN A 31 2.35 -3.71 -19.57
N TYR A 32 2.61 -3.84 -18.28
CA TYR A 32 1.63 -4.16 -17.25
C TYR A 32 0.92 -2.95 -16.69
N PHE A 33 0.75 -1.91 -17.48
CA PHE A 33 -0.01 -0.72 -17.12
C PHE A 33 -1.46 -0.81 -17.56
N THR A 34 -2.20 0.25 -17.22
CA THR A 34 -3.58 0.44 -17.64
C THR A 34 -3.73 0.39 -19.18
N LYS A 35 -4.89 -0.03 -19.64
CA LYS A 35 -5.14 -0.26 -21.08
C LYS A 35 -5.31 1.02 -21.89
N GLY A 36 -5.55 2.16 -21.25
CA GLY A 36 -5.77 3.44 -21.91
C GLY A 36 -4.50 4.29 -21.96
N LYS A 37 -4.28 4.95 -23.11
CA LYS A 37 -3.11 5.81 -23.34
C LYS A 37 -3.03 7.00 -22.35
N TYR A 38 -4.16 7.46 -21.84
CA TYR A 38 -4.26 8.64 -20.97
C TYR A 38 -4.67 8.32 -19.53
N ASP A 39 -4.78 7.05 -19.18
CA ASP A 39 -5.21 6.61 -17.83
C ASP A 39 -4.27 7.13 -16.72
N PHE A 40 -2.99 7.31 -17.04
CA PHE A 40 -1.99 7.84 -16.11
C PHE A 40 -2.30 9.27 -15.66
N ILE A 41 -2.96 10.09 -16.48
CA ILE A 41 -3.28 11.49 -16.16
C ILE A 41 -4.17 11.53 -14.92
N PHE A 42 -5.17 10.66 -14.86
CA PHE A 42 -6.07 10.58 -13.73
C PHE A 42 -5.33 10.26 -12.42
N LEU A 43 -4.47 9.23 -12.44
CA LEU A 43 -3.68 8.86 -11.27
C LEU A 43 -2.68 9.95 -10.87
N THR A 44 -2.08 10.63 -11.86
CA THR A 44 -1.19 11.77 -11.61
C THR A 44 -1.92 12.91 -10.90
N VAL A 45 -3.14 13.25 -11.32
CA VAL A 45 -3.94 14.29 -10.65
C VAL A 45 -4.21 13.91 -9.19
N ILE A 46 -4.57 12.66 -8.91
CA ILE A 46 -4.78 12.20 -7.53
C ILE A 46 -3.46 12.26 -6.73
N CYS A 47 -2.34 11.82 -7.30
CA CYS A 47 -1.04 11.92 -6.64
C CYS A 47 -0.66 13.35 -6.30
N VAL A 48 -0.90 14.31 -7.22
CA VAL A 48 -0.66 15.74 -6.97
C VAL A 48 -1.58 16.26 -5.85
N ALA A 49 -2.84 15.84 -5.83
CA ALA A 49 -3.78 16.23 -4.77
C ALA A 49 -3.33 15.67 -3.40
N LEU A 50 -2.93 14.39 -3.34
CA LEU A 50 -2.40 13.78 -2.12
C LEU A 50 -1.11 14.48 -1.65
N PHE A 51 -0.21 14.79 -2.57
CA PHE A 51 1.00 15.54 -2.27
C PHE A 51 0.69 16.94 -1.70
N TYR A 52 -0.28 17.66 -2.29
CA TYR A 52 -0.75 18.93 -1.76
C TYR A 52 -1.28 18.81 -0.33
N TYR A 53 -2.09 17.78 -0.05
CA TYR A 53 -2.64 17.55 1.29
C TYR A 53 -1.61 17.11 2.34
N THR A 54 -0.42 16.70 1.92
CA THR A 54 0.70 16.48 2.87
C THR A 54 1.18 17.78 3.51
N PHE A 55 1.13 18.89 2.77
CA PHE A 55 1.53 20.21 3.30
C PHE A 55 0.36 21.02 3.87
N TYR A 56 -0.84 20.80 3.33
CA TYR A 56 -2.07 21.50 3.72
C TYR A 56 -3.14 20.48 4.10
N PRO A 57 -3.03 19.90 5.32
CA PRO A 57 -3.96 18.83 5.72
C PRO A 57 -5.41 19.33 5.70
N PRO A 58 -6.34 18.58 5.11
CA PRO A 58 -7.74 18.94 5.06
C PRO A 58 -8.36 18.85 6.45
N LYS A 59 -9.41 19.63 6.70
CA LYS A 59 -10.16 19.58 7.96
C LYS A 59 -10.86 18.22 8.16
N ASP A 60 -11.24 17.58 7.08
CA ASP A 60 -11.82 16.24 7.09
C ASP A 60 -10.72 15.19 6.91
N HIS A 61 -10.44 14.45 7.98
CA HIS A 61 -9.42 13.40 8.00
C HIS A 61 -9.78 12.22 7.06
N LEU A 62 -11.07 12.01 6.76
CA LEU A 62 -11.51 10.94 5.86
C LEU A 62 -11.21 11.24 4.39
N LEU A 63 -11.01 12.51 4.03
CA LEU A 63 -10.81 12.91 2.64
C LEU A 63 -9.57 12.25 2.01
N VAL A 64 -8.47 12.20 2.73
CA VAL A 64 -7.22 11.57 2.25
C VAL A 64 -7.40 10.07 2.08
N ALA A 65 -8.02 9.41 3.07
CA ALA A 65 -8.33 7.98 2.99
C ALA A 65 -9.27 7.65 1.83
N ASN A 66 -10.28 8.48 1.61
CA ASN A 66 -11.22 8.35 0.49
C ASN A 66 -10.53 8.52 -0.86
N LEU A 67 -9.59 9.47 -0.99
CA LEU A 67 -8.82 9.66 -2.22
C LEU A 67 -7.93 8.45 -2.52
N ILE A 68 -7.29 7.87 -1.51
CA ILE A 68 -6.46 6.67 -1.66
C ILE A 68 -7.34 5.47 -2.08
N ALA A 69 -8.47 5.26 -1.41
CA ALA A 69 -9.41 4.20 -1.77
C ALA A 69 -9.96 4.40 -3.19
N PHE A 70 -10.32 5.62 -3.54
CA PHE A 70 -10.79 5.97 -4.88
C PHE A 70 -9.72 5.68 -5.94
N ALA A 71 -8.47 6.10 -5.70
CA ALA A 71 -7.35 5.81 -6.60
C ALA A 71 -7.17 4.30 -6.82
N PHE A 72 -7.25 3.52 -5.74
CA PHE A 72 -7.12 2.07 -5.79
C PHE A 72 -8.21 1.42 -6.64
N PHE A 73 -9.48 1.71 -6.38
CA PHE A 73 -10.60 1.11 -7.11
C PHE A 73 -10.62 1.55 -8.58
N VAL A 74 -10.34 2.82 -8.86
CA VAL A 74 -10.28 3.33 -10.24
C VAL A 74 -9.10 2.71 -11.00
N SER A 75 -7.96 2.48 -10.33
CA SER A 75 -6.84 1.75 -10.94
C SER A 75 -7.24 0.35 -11.36
N LEU A 76 -7.97 -0.39 -10.51
CA LEU A 76 -8.50 -1.71 -10.86
C LEU A 76 -9.45 -1.65 -12.06
N ILE A 77 -10.36 -0.68 -12.08
CA ILE A 77 -11.28 -0.48 -13.21
C ILE A 77 -10.50 -0.27 -14.51
N PHE A 78 -9.47 0.58 -14.50
CA PHE A 78 -8.66 0.89 -15.68
C PHE A 78 -7.81 -0.30 -16.16
N VAL A 79 -7.40 -1.17 -15.26
CA VAL A 79 -6.67 -2.40 -15.61
C VAL A 79 -7.58 -3.43 -16.27
N PHE A 80 -8.78 -3.64 -15.72
CA PHE A 80 -9.66 -4.72 -16.17
C PHE A 80 -10.61 -4.30 -17.29
N ILE A 81 -11.11 -3.09 -17.26
CA ILE A 81 -12.16 -2.59 -18.18
C ILE A 81 -11.52 -1.74 -19.28
N LYS A 82 -11.79 -2.07 -20.54
CA LYS A 82 -11.33 -1.32 -21.69
C LYS A 82 -12.37 -0.31 -22.20
N ASP A 83 -13.63 -0.65 -22.05
CA ASP A 83 -14.75 0.11 -22.58
C ASP A 83 -15.02 1.38 -21.76
N TRP A 84 -15.08 2.54 -22.44
CA TRP A 84 -15.21 3.83 -21.79
C TRP A 84 -16.53 4.01 -21.02
N LEU A 85 -17.62 3.50 -21.56
CA LEU A 85 -18.94 3.63 -20.93
C LEU A 85 -18.99 2.86 -19.59
N TYR A 86 -18.50 1.62 -19.57
CA TYR A 86 -18.41 0.83 -18.35
C TYR A 86 -17.45 1.45 -17.33
N ARG A 87 -16.37 2.08 -17.77
CA ARG A 87 -15.44 2.81 -16.88
C ARG A 87 -16.16 3.93 -16.15
N ILE A 88 -16.92 4.78 -16.86
CA ILE A 88 -17.65 5.90 -16.25
C ILE A 88 -18.65 5.37 -15.22
N VAL A 89 -19.45 4.38 -15.58
CA VAL A 89 -20.45 3.80 -14.68
C VAL A 89 -19.79 3.26 -13.41
N LEU A 90 -18.71 2.50 -13.54
CA LEU A 90 -18.00 1.91 -12.39
C LEU A 90 -17.31 2.97 -11.53
N VAL A 91 -16.76 4.03 -12.12
CA VAL A 91 -16.20 5.16 -11.37
C VAL A 91 -17.29 5.86 -10.55
N ILE A 92 -18.46 6.11 -11.13
CA ILE A 92 -19.60 6.69 -10.40
C ILE A 92 -20.04 5.77 -9.26
N LEU A 93 -20.15 4.46 -9.52
CA LEU A 93 -20.49 3.48 -8.49
C LEU A 93 -19.43 3.45 -7.37
N THR A 94 -18.16 3.61 -7.70
CA THR A 94 -17.08 3.70 -6.70
C THR A 94 -17.25 4.91 -5.79
N VAL A 95 -17.58 6.08 -6.33
CA VAL A 95 -17.84 7.29 -5.52
C VAL A 95 -19.03 7.08 -4.58
N ILE A 96 -20.11 6.49 -5.09
CA ILE A 96 -21.30 6.17 -4.29
C ILE A 96 -20.95 5.18 -3.18
N ALA A 97 -20.21 4.11 -3.51
CA ALA A 97 -19.81 3.10 -2.55
C ALA A 97 -18.94 3.69 -1.42
N ILE A 98 -17.97 4.54 -1.74
CA ILE A 98 -17.14 5.23 -0.75
C ILE A 98 -18.01 6.11 0.16
N GLY A 99 -18.98 6.85 -0.40
CA GLY A 99 -19.92 7.65 0.38
C GLY A 99 -20.76 6.81 1.36
N PHE A 100 -21.20 5.61 0.95
CA PHE A 100 -21.89 4.68 1.83
C PHE A 100 -20.99 4.12 2.94
N ILE A 101 -19.76 3.74 2.60
CA ILE A 101 -18.80 3.15 3.53
C ILE A 101 -18.36 4.16 4.60
N ASN A 102 -18.29 5.45 4.29
CA ASN A 102 -17.98 6.50 5.27
C ASN A 102 -19.00 6.57 6.43
N ASN A 103 -20.22 6.07 6.24
CA ASN A 103 -21.20 5.96 7.30
C ASN A 103 -21.01 4.71 8.19
N LEU A 104 -20.14 3.78 7.78
CA LEU A 104 -19.86 2.54 8.48
C LEU A 104 -18.54 2.68 9.25
N ASN A 105 -18.52 3.36 10.39
CA ASN A 105 -17.41 3.41 11.38
C ASN A 105 -15.96 3.15 10.87
N ASN A 106 -14.97 3.33 11.75
CA ASN A 106 -13.52 3.25 11.53
C ASN A 106 -12.96 2.01 10.78
N TYR A 107 -13.74 0.96 10.54
CA TYR A 107 -13.35 -0.22 9.75
C TYR A 107 -12.89 0.12 8.32
N PHE A 108 -13.32 1.27 7.78
CA PHE A 108 -12.94 1.67 6.43
C PHE A 108 -11.45 2.01 6.30
N ILE A 109 -10.86 2.63 7.32
CA ILE A 109 -9.41 2.94 7.32
C ILE A 109 -8.60 1.65 7.30
N TRP A 110 -9.02 0.65 8.09
CA TRP A 110 -8.38 -0.66 8.12
C TRP A 110 -8.50 -1.38 6.78
N LEU A 111 -9.68 -1.43 6.19
CA LEU A 111 -9.93 -2.09 4.90
C LEU A 111 -9.35 -1.31 3.72
N GLY A 112 -9.44 0.02 3.71
CA GLY A 112 -9.02 0.85 2.58
C GLY A 112 -7.51 1.07 2.50
N ILE A 113 -6.82 1.15 3.62
CA ILE A 113 -5.38 1.46 3.68
C ILE A 113 -4.56 0.20 3.99
N PHE A 114 -4.93 -0.53 5.05
CA PHE A 114 -4.13 -1.68 5.50
C PHE A 114 -4.30 -2.90 4.61
N LEU A 115 -5.51 -3.20 4.14
CA LEU A 115 -5.75 -4.39 3.32
C LEU A 115 -4.98 -4.36 1.99
N PRO A 116 -5.01 -3.27 1.18
CA PRO A 116 -4.19 -3.19 -0.02
C PRO A 116 -2.69 -3.30 0.27
N THR A 117 -2.23 -2.68 1.37
CA THR A 117 -0.82 -2.75 1.78
C THR A 117 -0.42 -4.17 2.16
N ILE A 118 -1.23 -4.87 2.95
CA ILE A 118 -0.97 -6.27 3.34
C ILE A 118 -0.99 -7.18 2.11
N ILE A 119 -1.96 -7.02 1.22
CA ILE A 119 -2.04 -7.80 -0.02
C ILE A 119 -0.80 -7.55 -0.88
N HIS A 120 -0.41 -6.29 -1.08
CA HIS A 120 0.75 -5.97 -1.90
C HIS A 120 2.05 -6.48 -1.27
N VAL A 121 2.30 -6.18 0.00
CA VAL A 121 3.57 -6.51 0.65
C VAL A 121 3.72 -8.01 0.91
N PHE A 122 2.68 -8.69 1.38
CA PHE A 122 2.80 -10.10 1.75
C PHE A 122 2.39 -11.04 0.62
N ILE A 123 1.19 -10.92 0.09
CA ILE A 123 0.66 -11.89 -0.88
C ILE A 123 1.36 -11.73 -2.23
N PHE A 124 1.48 -10.51 -2.71
CA PHE A 124 2.08 -10.26 -4.03
C PHE A 124 3.57 -10.57 -4.02
N THR A 125 4.32 -10.10 -3.02
CA THR A 125 5.75 -10.38 -2.88
C THR A 125 6.00 -11.88 -2.72
N TRP A 126 5.22 -12.56 -1.88
CA TRP A 126 5.32 -14.00 -1.68
C TRP A 126 5.07 -14.78 -2.99
N LEU A 127 4.00 -14.47 -3.72
CA LEU A 127 3.68 -15.10 -5.00
C LEU A 127 4.77 -14.84 -6.05
N PHE A 128 5.33 -13.63 -6.08
CA PHE A 128 6.42 -13.29 -7.00
C PHE A 128 7.69 -14.08 -6.72
N MET A 129 8.07 -14.17 -5.43
CA MET A 129 9.21 -14.97 -5.01
C MET A 129 8.97 -16.46 -5.32
N LEU A 130 7.77 -16.98 -5.01
CA LEU A 130 7.40 -18.36 -5.28
C LEU A 130 7.46 -18.68 -6.78
N TYR A 131 6.92 -17.79 -7.62
CA TYR A 131 6.99 -17.95 -9.07
C TYR A 131 8.44 -17.99 -9.59
N GLY A 132 9.30 -17.07 -9.09
CA GLY A 132 10.73 -17.05 -9.44
C GLY A 132 11.43 -18.35 -9.06
N VAL A 133 11.19 -18.84 -7.85
CA VAL A 133 11.76 -20.09 -7.34
C VAL A 133 11.34 -21.29 -8.16
N LEU A 134 10.04 -21.40 -8.46
CA LEU A 134 9.51 -22.51 -9.27
C LEU A 134 10.07 -22.51 -10.69
N LYS A 135 10.33 -21.33 -11.25
CA LYS A 135 10.92 -21.17 -12.58
C LYS A 135 12.39 -21.54 -12.62
N GLU A 136 13.17 -21.06 -11.66
CA GLU A 136 14.63 -21.22 -11.65
C GLU A 136 15.14 -22.42 -10.83
N LYS A 137 14.24 -23.02 -10.02
CA LYS A 137 14.53 -24.16 -9.13
C LYS A 137 15.76 -23.96 -8.26
N SER A 138 15.98 -22.73 -7.79
CA SER A 138 17.16 -22.38 -6.98
C SER A 138 16.89 -22.66 -5.49
N VAL A 139 17.86 -23.30 -4.83
CA VAL A 139 17.78 -23.60 -3.38
C VAL A 139 17.75 -22.31 -2.56
N SER A 140 18.54 -21.31 -2.94
CA SER A 140 18.57 -20.00 -2.27
C SER A 140 17.23 -19.26 -2.36
N GLY A 141 16.55 -19.35 -3.51
CA GLY A 141 15.20 -18.81 -3.67
C GLY A 141 14.20 -19.50 -2.76
N PHE A 142 14.25 -20.83 -2.63
CA PHE A 142 13.38 -21.59 -1.74
C PHE A 142 13.56 -21.18 -0.27
N LEU A 143 14.82 -21.03 0.16
CA LEU A 143 15.16 -20.53 1.48
C LEU A 143 14.61 -19.12 1.73
N SER A 144 14.69 -18.23 0.74
CA SER A 144 14.14 -16.87 0.84
C SER A 144 12.62 -16.87 1.06
N VAL A 145 11.88 -17.74 0.37
CA VAL A 145 10.42 -17.88 0.58
C VAL A 145 10.12 -18.39 1.98
N ILE A 146 10.86 -19.38 2.47
CA ILE A 146 10.70 -19.91 3.83
C ILE A 146 11.00 -18.84 4.88
N VAL A 147 12.08 -18.09 4.73
CA VAL A 147 12.44 -16.99 5.63
C VAL A 147 11.35 -15.93 5.66
N LEU A 148 10.78 -15.55 4.50
CA LEU A 148 9.68 -14.58 4.45
C LEU A 148 8.45 -15.08 5.24
N ILE A 149 8.08 -16.36 5.09
CA ILE A 149 6.97 -16.95 5.82
C ILE A 149 7.25 -16.97 7.34
N ILE A 150 8.46 -17.39 7.74
CA ILE A 150 8.85 -17.42 9.15
C ILE A 150 8.82 -16.00 9.73
N CYS A 151 9.37 -15.00 9.02
CA CYS A 151 9.31 -13.60 9.45
C CYS A 151 7.87 -13.11 9.61
N ALA A 152 7.00 -13.40 8.66
CA ALA A 152 5.59 -13.02 8.75
C ALA A 152 4.89 -13.72 9.93
N ALA A 153 5.13 -15.02 10.12
CA ALA A 153 4.56 -15.80 11.22
C ALA A 153 5.10 -15.34 12.60
N SER A 154 6.35 -14.86 12.67
CA SER A 154 6.95 -14.39 13.92
C SER A 154 6.20 -13.21 14.55
N PHE A 155 5.55 -12.36 13.77
CA PHE A 155 4.72 -11.26 14.28
C PHE A 155 3.51 -11.75 15.10
N PHE A 156 3.00 -12.94 14.81
CA PHE A 156 1.87 -13.51 15.55
C PHE A 156 2.31 -14.26 16.82
N VAL A 157 3.57 -14.70 16.88
CA VAL A 157 4.10 -15.52 17.98
C VAL A 157 4.89 -14.67 18.97
N ILE A 158 5.67 -13.72 18.47
CA ILE A 158 6.56 -12.90 19.29
C ILE A 158 5.82 -11.60 19.64
N GLN A 159 5.16 -11.59 20.79
CA GLN A 159 4.67 -10.34 21.37
C GLN A 159 5.82 -9.68 22.14
N PRO A 160 6.28 -8.49 21.76
CA PRO A 160 7.33 -7.78 22.48
C PRO A 160 6.77 -7.24 23.79
N SER A 161 6.74 -8.09 24.82
CA SER A 161 6.39 -7.67 26.18
C SER A 161 7.60 -6.98 26.82
N GLY A 162 7.48 -5.69 27.11
CA GLY A 162 8.40 -4.98 28.00
C GLY A 162 9.70 -4.48 27.39
N LEU A 163 9.73 -4.17 26.09
CA LEU A 163 10.84 -3.41 25.55
C LEU A 163 10.73 -1.95 26.01
N ASN A 164 11.56 -1.58 26.99
CA ASN A 164 11.78 -0.21 27.42
C ASN A 164 12.57 0.56 26.33
N TYR A 165 12.00 0.62 25.14
CA TYR A 165 12.52 1.51 24.10
C TYR A 165 12.03 2.92 24.43
N ILE A 166 12.97 3.79 24.78
CA ILE A 166 12.67 5.19 25.10
C ILE A 166 12.37 5.90 23.77
N VAL A 167 11.11 5.97 23.42
CA VAL A 167 10.65 6.79 22.29
C VAL A 167 10.62 8.24 22.74
N ASN A 168 11.27 9.12 21.98
CA ASN A 168 11.23 10.55 22.23
C ASN A 168 9.78 11.07 22.19
N ASP A 169 9.43 11.98 23.09
CA ASP A 169 8.05 12.52 23.19
C ASP A 169 7.55 13.16 21.89
N THR A 170 8.42 13.75 21.09
CA THR A 170 8.08 14.25 19.74
C THR A 170 7.59 13.13 18.82
N ILE A 171 8.19 11.95 18.90
CA ILE A 171 7.78 10.77 18.13
C ILE A 171 6.42 10.28 18.62
N LYS A 172 6.22 10.21 19.94
CA LYS A 172 4.91 9.81 20.53
C LYS A 172 3.78 10.72 20.06
N ILE A 173 4.00 12.05 20.07
CA ILE A 173 2.99 13.01 19.63
C ILE A 173 2.65 12.85 18.15
N ASN A 174 3.65 12.68 17.29
CA ASN A 174 3.45 12.55 15.85
C ASN A 174 2.82 11.20 15.44
N TYR A 175 3.01 10.16 16.22
CA TYR A 175 2.50 8.82 15.94
C TYR A 175 1.39 8.36 16.89
N HIS A 176 0.86 9.24 17.71
CA HIS A 176 -0.26 8.95 18.64
C HIS A 176 -1.49 8.36 17.93
N MET A 177 -1.67 8.63 16.64
CA MET A 177 -2.76 8.04 15.85
C MET A 177 -2.62 6.52 15.63
N PHE A 178 -1.45 5.96 15.89
CA PHE A 178 -1.18 4.51 15.78
C PHE A 178 -1.16 3.80 17.14
N ASP A 179 -1.29 4.55 18.24
CA ASP A 179 -1.53 4.01 19.59
C ASP A 179 -3.03 3.65 19.71
N LEU A 180 -3.36 2.42 19.35
CA LEU A 180 -4.67 1.81 19.55
C LEU A 180 -4.64 0.89 20.76
#